data_e71671b99e58ca8134e655cfb7bee90a
#
_entry.id   e71671b99e58ca8134e655cfb7bee90a
#
_cell.length_a   1.000
_cell.length_b   1.000
_cell.length_c   1.000
_cell.angle_alpha   90.00
_cell.angle_beta   90.00
_cell.angle_gamma   90.00
#
_symmetry.space_group_name_H-M   'P 1'
#
loop_
_entity.id
_entity.type
_entity.pdbx_description
1 polymer ?
#
loop_
_entity_poly.entity_id
_entity_poly.type
_entity_poly.pdbx_seq_one_letter_code
_entity_poly.pdbx_strand_id
1 'polypeptide(L)'
;MMQEIAQRGPIACEIAVPDSLEAYKGGIYCDTTGDLNPVHDVEVVGYGVEANGDKYWLVRNSWGTHWGENGFVKVCRGTNNIAIESDCAWATPKDTWTADQRHTTTQAELDDPRNDKTVYAFPQPTYSLT
;
A
#
# COMPACT_ATOMS: atom_id res chain seq x y z
N MET A 1 -0.12 11.72 4.78
CA MET A 1 -0.19 10.38 4.17
C MET A 1 -1.43 10.19 3.29
N MET A 2 -2.66 10.15 3.82
CA MET A 2 -3.89 9.87 3.03
C MET A 2 -4.03 10.73 1.78
N GLN A 3 -3.88 12.06 1.92
CA GLN A 3 -3.97 12.99 0.79
C GLN A 3 -2.93 12.70 -0.28
N GLU A 4 -1.69 12.38 0.12
CA GLU A 4 -0.61 12.06 -0.80
C GLU A 4 -0.92 10.78 -1.58
N ILE A 5 -1.31 9.72 -0.86
CA ILE A 5 -1.67 8.44 -1.47
C ILE A 5 -2.84 8.59 -2.44
N ALA A 6 -3.86 9.37 -2.08
CA ALA A 6 -5.02 9.60 -2.94
C ALA A 6 -4.70 10.38 -4.22
N GLN A 7 -3.75 11.32 -4.15
CA GLN A 7 -3.42 12.21 -5.28
C GLN A 7 -2.30 11.68 -6.17
N ARG A 8 -1.28 11.06 -5.60
CA ARG A 8 -0.04 10.67 -6.29
C ARG A 8 0.34 9.20 -6.17
N GLY A 9 -0.36 8.45 -5.33
CA GLY A 9 -0.13 7.00 -5.17
C GLY A 9 0.71 6.65 -3.95
N PRO A 10 1.31 5.45 -3.95
CA PRO A 10 2.01 4.89 -2.81
C PRO A 10 3.14 5.76 -2.26
N ILE A 11 3.39 5.63 -0.97
CA ILE A 11 4.49 6.30 -0.25
C ILE A 11 5.36 5.27 0.47
N ALA A 12 6.64 5.55 0.62
CA ALA A 12 7.56 4.74 1.43
C ALA A 12 7.48 5.19 2.90
N CYS A 13 7.38 4.24 3.82
CA CYS A 13 7.40 4.52 5.26
C CYS A 13 8.31 3.53 5.98
N GLU A 14 8.94 3.99 7.06
CA GLU A 14 9.69 3.14 7.97
C GLU A 14 8.78 2.61 9.09
N ILE A 15 8.99 1.34 9.49
CA ILE A 15 8.24 0.69 10.56
C ILE A 15 9.13 -0.09 11.53
N ALA A 16 8.65 -0.25 12.75
CA ALA A 16 9.18 -1.25 13.68
C ALA A 16 8.73 -2.65 13.24
N VAL A 17 9.50 -3.66 13.61
CA VAL A 17 9.24 -5.08 13.29
C VAL A 17 9.20 -5.90 14.59
N PRO A 18 8.14 -5.82 15.39
CA PRO A 18 7.97 -6.75 16.49
C PRO A 18 7.70 -8.18 16.00
N ASP A 19 8.08 -9.19 16.77
CA ASP A 19 7.94 -10.62 16.43
C ASP A 19 6.51 -10.99 15.97
N SER A 20 5.50 -10.31 16.54
CA SER A 20 4.09 -10.50 16.17
C SER A 20 3.78 -10.11 14.72
N LEU A 21 4.53 -9.16 14.16
CA LEU A 21 4.38 -8.78 12.75
C LEU A 21 4.90 -9.88 11.82
N GLU A 22 6.00 -10.54 12.17
CA GLU A 22 6.51 -11.66 11.37
C GLU A 22 5.51 -12.81 11.31
N ALA A 23 4.76 -13.03 12.39
CA ALA A 23 3.74 -14.07 12.52
C ALA A 23 2.38 -13.68 11.92
N TYR A 24 2.21 -12.46 11.41
CA TYR A 24 0.94 -11.96 10.88
C TYR A 24 0.40 -12.82 9.73
N LYS A 25 -0.92 -13.09 9.75
CA LYS A 25 -1.61 -13.92 8.74
C LYS A 25 -2.79 -13.22 8.06
N GLY A 26 -3.37 -12.20 8.71
CA GLY A 26 -4.53 -11.48 8.16
C GLY A 26 -5.27 -10.64 9.18
N GLY A 27 -6.22 -9.84 8.70
CA GLY A 27 -6.99 -8.87 9.49
C GLY A 27 -6.23 -7.58 9.73
N ILE A 28 -6.73 -6.71 10.63
CA ILE A 28 -6.01 -5.49 11.01
C ILE A 28 -5.00 -5.81 12.10
N TYR A 29 -3.73 -5.57 11.79
CA TYR A 29 -2.62 -5.71 12.72
C TYR A 29 -2.51 -4.46 13.59
N CYS A 30 -2.57 -4.65 14.90
CA CYS A 30 -2.30 -3.63 15.90
C CYS A 30 -1.29 -4.20 16.89
N ASP A 31 -0.06 -3.74 16.84
CA ASP A 31 0.93 -4.08 17.83
C ASP A 31 0.54 -3.55 19.21
N THR A 32 0.76 -4.35 20.24
CA THR A 32 0.49 -4.03 21.64
C THR A 32 1.75 -3.84 22.49
N THR A 33 2.94 -4.06 21.91
CA THR A 33 4.21 -3.88 22.63
C THR A 33 4.57 -2.40 22.74
N GLY A 34 4.08 -1.57 21.84
CA GLY A 34 4.40 -0.15 21.75
C GLY A 34 5.78 0.09 21.12
N ASP A 35 6.30 -0.86 20.35
CA ASP A 35 7.56 -0.68 19.63
C ASP A 35 7.41 0.39 18.54
N LEU A 36 8.18 1.47 18.68
CA LEU A 36 8.24 2.59 17.75
C LEU A 36 9.65 2.80 17.19
N ASN A 37 10.52 1.78 17.25
CA ASN A 37 11.85 1.84 16.68
C ASN A 37 11.84 1.39 15.22
N PRO A 38 11.87 2.29 14.23
CA PRO A 38 11.79 1.93 12.83
C PRO A 38 13.10 1.25 12.39
N VAL A 39 12.97 0.11 11.74
CA VAL A 39 14.09 -0.73 11.27
C VAL A 39 13.83 -1.36 9.90
N HIS A 40 12.67 -1.09 9.29
CA HIS A 40 12.24 -1.73 8.06
C HIS A 40 11.43 -0.80 7.17
N ASP A 41 11.76 -0.77 5.89
CA ASP A 41 11.05 0.01 4.87
C ASP A 41 9.90 -0.78 4.25
N VAL A 42 8.75 -0.13 4.13
CA VAL A 42 7.54 -0.67 3.50
C VAL A 42 6.89 0.35 2.58
N GLU A 43 5.99 -0.12 1.74
CA GLU A 43 5.19 0.73 0.85
C GLU A 43 3.75 0.83 1.35
N VAL A 44 3.30 2.02 1.73
CA VAL A 44 1.89 2.26 2.05
C VAL A 44 1.15 2.58 0.76
N VAL A 45 0.34 1.62 0.30
CA VAL A 45 -0.34 1.69 -0.99
C VAL A 45 -1.77 2.21 -0.90
N GLY A 46 -2.33 2.23 0.31
CA GLY A 46 -3.72 2.65 0.50
C GLY A 46 -4.11 2.77 1.97
N TYR A 47 -5.39 3.02 2.18
CA TYR A 47 -6.00 3.08 3.51
C TYR A 47 -7.48 2.72 3.40
N GLY A 48 -8.08 2.34 4.53
CA GLY A 48 -9.50 2.01 4.56
C GLY A 48 -10.08 2.04 5.96
N VAL A 49 -11.36 1.65 6.00
CA VAL A 49 -12.13 1.46 7.23
C VAL A 49 -12.92 0.17 7.08
N GLU A 50 -12.83 -0.74 8.03
CA GLU A 50 -13.64 -1.95 8.07
C GLU A 50 -15.08 -1.64 8.48
N ALA A 51 -16.00 -2.58 8.29
CA ALA A 51 -17.43 -2.41 8.60
C ALA A 51 -17.71 -2.08 10.08
N ASN A 52 -16.82 -2.47 10.99
CA ASN A 52 -16.88 -2.18 12.41
C ASN A 52 -16.33 -0.79 12.78
N GLY A 53 -15.82 -0.03 11.81
CA GLY A 53 -15.26 1.29 12.00
C GLY A 53 -13.74 1.32 12.21
N ASP A 54 -13.07 0.17 12.27
CA ASP A 54 -11.63 0.11 12.46
C ASP A 54 -10.89 0.62 11.22
N LYS A 55 -9.96 1.55 11.44
CA LYS A 55 -9.21 2.22 10.39
C LYS A 55 -7.86 1.54 10.19
N TYR A 56 -7.43 1.42 8.93
CA TYR A 56 -6.15 0.79 8.61
C TYR A 56 -5.40 1.50 7.49
N TRP A 57 -4.09 1.27 7.46
CA TRP A 57 -3.22 1.45 6.32
C TRP A 57 -3.07 0.12 5.59
N LEU A 58 -3.20 0.12 4.26
CA LEU A 58 -2.84 -1.04 3.44
C LEU A 58 -1.37 -0.92 3.06
N VAL A 59 -0.58 -1.88 3.51
CA VAL A 59 0.87 -1.86 3.41
C VAL A 59 1.36 -3.04 2.60
N ARG A 60 2.17 -2.77 1.59
CA ARG A 60 2.89 -3.79 0.82
C ARG A 60 4.23 -4.04 1.48
N ASN A 61 4.49 -5.29 1.84
CA ASN A 61 5.76 -5.74 2.39
C ASN A 61 6.63 -6.39 1.29
N SER A 62 7.89 -6.67 1.62
CA SER A 62 8.90 -7.27 0.74
C SER A 62 9.33 -8.68 1.16
N TRP A 63 8.53 -9.38 1.98
CA TRP A 63 8.86 -10.72 2.49
C TRP A 63 8.25 -11.86 1.66
N GLY A 64 7.70 -11.55 0.48
CA GLY A 64 7.09 -12.52 -0.42
C GLY A 64 5.60 -12.71 -0.19
N THR A 65 4.93 -13.31 -1.17
CA THR A 65 3.47 -13.48 -1.17
C THR A 65 2.96 -14.57 -0.22
N HIS A 66 3.85 -15.38 0.34
CA HIS A 66 3.53 -16.39 1.35
C HIS A 66 3.34 -15.79 2.76
N TRP A 67 3.78 -14.54 2.97
CA TRP A 67 3.61 -13.82 4.22
C TRP A 67 2.34 -12.96 4.19
N GLY A 68 1.67 -12.86 5.34
CA GLY A 68 0.51 -12.01 5.53
C GLY A 68 -0.64 -12.30 4.54
N GLU A 69 -1.31 -11.26 4.08
CA GLU A 69 -2.36 -11.32 3.06
C GLU A 69 -1.72 -11.16 1.66
N ASN A 70 -1.16 -12.23 1.10
CA ASN A 70 -0.45 -12.22 -0.19
C ASN A 70 0.70 -11.19 -0.27
N GLY A 71 1.45 -11.02 0.80
CA GLY A 71 2.54 -10.06 0.90
C GLY A 71 2.15 -8.68 1.44
N PHE A 72 0.87 -8.51 1.81
CA PHE A 72 0.33 -7.27 2.37
C PHE A 72 -0.04 -7.42 3.83
N VAL A 73 -0.14 -6.30 4.52
CA VAL A 73 -0.66 -6.19 5.88
C VAL A 73 -1.55 -4.95 6.00
N LYS A 74 -2.62 -5.06 6.76
CA LYS A 74 -3.42 -3.92 7.21
C LYS A 74 -2.92 -3.50 8.59
N VAL A 75 -2.36 -2.32 8.73
CA VAL A 75 -1.85 -1.79 10.00
C VAL A 75 -2.82 -0.78 10.56
N CYS A 76 -3.10 -0.81 11.86
CA CYS A 76 -3.93 0.17 12.57
C CYS A 76 -3.55 1.60 12.18
N ARG A 77 -4.55 2.42 11.81
CA ARG A 77 -4.38 3.81 11.38
C ARG A 77 -4.86 4.81 12.43
N GLY A 78 -4.05 5.85 12.65
CA GLY A 78 -4.39 6.97 13.52
C GLY A 78 -3.81 6.86 14.92
N THR A 79 -2.96 5.86 15.18
CA THR A 79 -2.31 5.63 16.48
C THR A 79 -0.79 5.53 16.38
N ASN A 80 -0.23 5.83 15.22
CA ASN A 80 1.20 5.64 14.93
C ASN A 80 1.70 4.24 15.29
N ASN A 81 0.88 3.21 15.06
CA ASN A 81 1.21 1.84 15.41
C ASN A 81 2.46 1.39 14.64
N ILE A 82 3.40 0.75 15.31
CA ILE A 82 4.73 0.36 14.76
C ILE A 82 5.47 1.51 14.05
N ALA A 83 5.27 2.74 14.47
CA ALA A 83 5.85 3.97 13.91
C ALA A 83 5.44 4.31 12.45
N ILE A 84 4.47 3.62 11.84
CA ILE A 84 4.12 3.78 10.42
C ILE A 84 3.70 5.20 10.01
N GLU A 85 3.32 6.05 10.96
CA GLU A 85 2.90 7.44 10.71
C GLU A 85 4.00 8.45 11.04
N SER A 86 5.20 8.00 11.41
CA SER A 86 6.30 8.88 11.88
C SER A 86 7.24 9.31 10.78
N ASP A 87 7.74 8.36 9.98
CA ASP A 87 8.75 8.62 8.97
C ASP A 87 8.32 8.06 7.61
N CYS A 88 7.74 8.94 6.79
CA CYS A 88 7.30 8.60 5.45
C CYS A 88 7.85 9.59 4.44
N ALA A 89 8.26 9.07 3.29
CA ALA A 89 8.79 9.84 2.18
C ALA A 89 8.06 9.51 0.87
N TRP A 90 8.01 10.48 0.00
CA TRP A 90 7.50 10.32 -1.36
C TRP A 90 8.21 11.29 -2.30
N ALA A 91 8.17 10.98 -3.59
CA ALA A 91 8.74 11.84 -4.61
C ALA A 91 7.72 12.08 -5.72
N THR A 92 7.74 13.30 -6.26
CA THR A 92 7.07 13.57 -7.53
C THR A 92 8.13 13.45 -8.63
N PRO A 93 8.11 12.37 -9.44
CA PRO A 93 9.09 12.21 -10.49
C PRO A 93 8.94 13.33 -11.53
N LYS A 94 10.07 13.83 -12.02
CA LYS A 94 10.06 14.72 -13.17
C LYS A 94 9.60 13.91 -14.38
N ASP A 95 8.58 14.39 -15.08
CA ASP A 95 8.22 13.82 -16.38
C ASP A 95 9.38 14.04 -17.37
N THR A 96 10.11 12.96 -17.67
CA THR A 96 11.22 12.97 -18.61
C THR A 96 10.80 12.55 -20.02
N TRP A 97 9.52 12.19 -20.20
CA TRP A 97 8.98 11.83 -21.49
C TRP A 97 8.57 13.09 -22.26
N THR A 98 9.09 13.25 -23.46
CA THR A 98 8.57 14.25 -24.39
C THR A 98 7.20 13.80 -24.92
N ALA A 99 6.41 14.73 -25.48
CA ALA A 99 5.10 14.40 -26.06
C ALA A 99 5.22 13.27 -27.12
N ASP A 100 6.31 13.26 -27.87
CA ASP A 100 6.57 12.26 -28.92
C ASP A 100 6.96 10.89 -28.38
N GLN A 101 7.43 10.83 -27.12
CA GLN A 101 7.83 9.60 -26.45
C GLN A 101 6.69 9.01 -25.60
N ARG A 102 5.62 9.75 -25.40
CA ARG A 102 4.45 9.24 -24.69
C ARG A 102 3.73 8.27 -25.58
N HIS A 103 3.79 7.01 -25.19
CA HIS A 103 3.00 6.00 -25.87
C HIS A 103 1.51 6.27 -25.66
N THR A 104 0.82 6.56 -26.73
CA THR A 104 -0.65 6.64 -26.69
C THR A 104 -1.18 5.24 -26.94
N THR A 105 -1.75 4.61 -25.93
CA THR A 105 -2.37 3.29 -26.07
C THR A 105 -3.46 3.37 -27.13
N THR A 106 -3.29 2.60 -28.20
CA THR A 106 -4.27 2.51 -29.27
C THR A 106 -5.41 1.56 -28.90
N GLN A 107 -6.57 1.71 -29.57
CA GLN A 107 -7.68 0.77 -29.35
C GLN A 107 -7.27 -0.68 -29.65
N ALA A 108 -6.44 -0.91 -30.66
CA ALA A 108 -5.93 -2.24 -30.99
C ALA A 108 -5.08 -2.87 -29.86
N GLU A 109 -4.32 -2.05 -29.12
CA GLU A 109 -3.56 -2.50 -27.96
C GLU A 109 -4.45 -2.78 -26.74
N LEU A 110 -5.53 -2.00 -26.60
CA LEU A 110 -6.54 -2.25 -25.54
C LEU A 110 -7.30 -3.55 -25.81
N ASP A 111 -7.53 -3.88 -27.07
CA ASP A 111 -8.26 -5.07 -27.51
C ASP A 111 -7.34 -6.31 -27.63
N ASP A 112 -6.02 -6.16 -27.44
CA ASP A 112 -5.07 -7.30 -27.45
C ASP A 112 -5.35 -8.22 -26.26
N PRO A 113 -5.70 -9.50 -26.51
CA PRO A 113 -6.00 -10.43 -25.43
C PRO A 113 -4.82 -10.69 -24.47
N ARG A 114 -3.58 -10.32 -24.84
CA ARG A 114 -2.41 -10.36 -23.95
C ARG A 114 -2.43 -9.24 -22.90
N ASN A 115 -3.22 -8.19 -23.13
CA ASN A 115 -3.47 -7.09 -22.22
C ASN A 115 -4.71 -7.29 -21.36
N ASP A 116 -5.15 -8.54 -21.20
CA ASP A 116 -6.29 -8.87 -20.35
C ASP A 116 -6.03 -8.45 -18.91
N LYS A 117 -6.58 -7.30 -18.54
CA LYS A 117 -6.48 -6.73 -17.19
C LYS A 117 -7.25 -7.54 -16.15
N THR A 118 -8.06 -8.52 -16.57
CA THR A 118 -8.81 -9.38 -15.66
C THR A 118 -7.90 -10.37 -14.93
N VAL A 119 -6.73 -10.70 -15.49
CA VAL A 119 -5.73 -11.59 -14.87
C VAL A 119 -5.04 -10.94 -13.65
N TYR A 120 -5.04 -9.61 -13.58
CA TYR A 120 -4.46 -8.83 -12.47
C TYR A 120 -5.50 -8.09 -11.65
N ALA A 121 -6.77 -8.40 -11.81
CA ALA A 121 -7.81 -7.90 -10.93
C ALA A 121 -7.69 -8.55 -9.56
N PHE A 122 -6.71 -8.06 -8.76
CA PHE A 122 -6.91 -8.11 -7.32
C PHE A 122 -8.28 -7.47 -7.06
N PRO A 123 -9.12 -8.06 -6.19
CA PRO A 123 -10.36 -7.40 -5.81
C PRO A 123 -9.98 -5.99 -5.35
N GLN A 124 -10.37 -4.99 -6.15
CA GLN A 124 -10.14 -3.60 -5.83
C GLN A 124 -10.84 -3.34 -4.50
N PRO A 125 -10.12 -2.93 -3.45
CA PRO A 125 -10.80 -2.50 -2.25
C PRO A 125 -11.72 -1.35 -2.67
N THR A 126 -13.00 -1.45 -2.31
CA THR A 126 -13.97 -0.38 -2.55
C THR A 126 -13.60 0.79 -1.67
N TYR A 127 -12.84 1.74 -2.20
CA TYR A 127 -12.51 2.98 -1.52
C TYR A 127 -13.74 3.86 -1.50
N SER A 128 -14.39 3.97 -0.36
CA SER A 128 -15.36 5.04 -0.12
C SER A 128 -14.59 6.32 0.14
N LEU A 129 -14.68 7.26 -0.78
CA LEU A 129 -14.24 8.64 -0.57
C LEU A 129 -15.33 9.35 0.27
N THR A 130 -15.24 9.25 1.57
CA THR A 130 -15.99 10.10 2.51
C THR A 130 -15.04 10.83 3.42
#